data_adae7e034afc3824abbbd7f63116399f
#
_entry.id   adae7e034afc3824abbbd7f63116399f
#
_cell.length_a   1.000
_cell.length_b   1.000
_cell.length_c   1.000
_cell.angle_alpha   90.00
_cell.angle_beta   90.00
_cell.angle_gamma   90.00
#
_symmetry.space_group_name_H-M   'P 1'
#
loop_
_entity.id
_entity.type
_entity.pdbx_description
1 polymer ?
#
loop_
_entity_poly.entity_id
_entity_poly.type
_entity_poly.pdbx_seq_one_letter_code
_entity_poly.pdbx_strand_id
1 'polypeptide(L)'
;MDVAVALLARRDYGREQLKSRLLDKGFESPEVEQTLDTLEAKGFIDDQRFAAALLRSHIAKAHGPGKVRQALMQKGLNKQCIEQVLDASDCDWFALARSRALKKFGDSPADGMKEKARRIRHLMGQGFSYDQVAYALEYDPYD
;
A
#
# COMPACT_ATOMS: atom_id res chain seq x y z
N MET A 1 -27.12 7.16 6.84
CA MET A 1 -26.18 7.50 7.95
C MET A 1 -25.93 6.32 8.89
N ASP A 2 -26.95 5.66 9.39
CA ASP A 2 -26.78 4.56 10.36
C ASP A 2 -26.01 3.37 9.81
N VAL A 3 -26.23 3.02 8.54
CA VAL A 3 -25.52 1.91 7.88
C VAL A 3 -24.05 2.26 7.74
N ALA A 4 -23.74 3.50 7.36
CA ALA A 4 -22.35 3.96 7.22
C ALA A 4 -21.62 3.95 8.56
N VAL A 5 -22.26 4.44 9.62
CA VAL A 5 -21.69 4.43 10.98
C VAL A 5 -21.44 3.00 11.45
N ALA A 6 -22.36 2.08 11.17
CA ALA A 6 -22.20 0.67 11.53
C ALA A 6 -21.01 0.04 10.82
N LEU A 7 -20.81 0.37 9.53
CA LEU A 7 -19.64 -0.14 8.79
C LEU A 7 -18.34 0.41 9.37
N LEU A 8 -18.31 1.72 9.68
CA LEU A 8 -17.11 2.37 10.24
C LEU A 8 -16.79 1.86 11.65
N ALA A 9 -17.78 1.43 12.41
CA ALA A 9 -17.58 0.85 13.73
C ALA A 9 -16.82 -0.49 13.66
N ARG A 10 -16.87 -1.18 12.51
CA ARG A 10 -16.22 -2.48 12.32
C ARG A 10 -14.78 -2.34 11.82
N ARG A 11 -14.50 -1.32 10.98
CA ARG A 11 -13.17 -1.07 10.44
C ARG A 11 -13.13 0.30 9.79
N ASP A 12 -11.93 0.81 9.52
CA ASP A 12 -11.75 2.02 8.74
C ASP A 12 -12.07 1.80 7.27
N TYR A 13 -12.59 2.84 6.63
CA TYR A 13 -12.84 2.90 5.19
C TYR A 13 -12.29 4.21 4.65
N GLY A 14 -11.74 4.19 3.43
CA GLY A 14 -11.55 5.39 2.66
C GLY A 14 -12.89 5.86 2.09
N ARG A 15 -12.95 7.12 1.67
CA ARG A 15 -14.19 7.71 1.15
C ARG A 15 -14.76 6.91 -0.03
N GLU A 16 -13.94 6.61 -1.04
CA GLU A 16 -14.40 5.87 -2.24
C GLU A 16 -14.82 4.44 -1.90
N GLN A 17 -14.12 3.79 -0.99
CA GLN A 17 -14.47 2.44 -0.58
C GLN A 17 -15.82 2.42 0.14
N LEU A 18 -16.05 3.36 1.05
CA LEU A 18 -17.33 3.45 1.75
C LEU A 18 -18.47 3.81 0.79
N LYS A 19 -18.19 4.71 -0.17
CA LYS A 19 -19.15 5.06 -1.22
C LYS A 19 -19.60 3.83 -1.99
N SER A 20 -18.67 2.99 -2.44
CA SER A 20 -18.98 1.76 -3.16
C SER A 20 -19.86 0.83 -2.33
N ARG A 21 -19.55 0.69 -1.04
CA ARG A 21 -20.33 -0.18 -0.15
C ARG A 21 -21.75 0.32 0.02
N LEU A 22 -21.93 1.63 0.15
CA LEU A 22 -23.26 2.21 0.32
C LEU A 22 -24.10 2.11 -0.97
N LEU A 23 -23.47 2.34 -2.13
CA LEU A 23 -24.14 2.17 -3.42
C LEU A 23 -24.57 0.71 -3.64
N ASP A 24 -23.73 -0.24 -3.26
CA ASP A 24 -24.03 -1.67 -3.37
C ASP A 24 -25.21 -2.08 -2.49
N LYS A 25 -25.44 -1.36 -1.39
CA LYS A 25 -26.59 -1.60 -0.50
C LYS A 25 -27.88 -0.95 -1.01
N GLY A 26 -27.84 -0.24 -2.12
CA GLY A 26 -29.01 0.34 -2.76
C GLY A 26 -29.28 1.79 -2.44
N PHE A 27 -28.41 2.47 -1.70
CA PHE A 27 -28.57 3.90 -1.43
C PHE A 27 -28.27 4.71 -2.70
N GLU A 28 -28.96 5.83 -2.85
CA GLU A 28 -28.84 6.69 -4.03
C GLU A 28 -27.63 7.62 -3.93
N SER A 29 -27.03 7.93 -5.07
CA SER A 29 -25.80 8.70 -5.14
C SER A 29 -25.85 10.05 -4.42
N PRO A 30 -26.90 10.89 -4.59
CA PRO A 30 -26.93 12.17 -3.87
C PRO A 30 -26.96 12.01 -2.35
N GLU A 31 -27.69 11.02 -1.86
CA GLU A 31 -27.76 10.71 -0.42
C GLU A 31 -26.40 10.21 0.08
N VAL A 32 -25.75 9.35 -0.68
CA VAL A 32 -24.42 8.81 -0.34
C VAL A 32 -23.40 9.93 -0.25
N GLU A 33 -23.35 10.83 -1.22
CA GLU A 33 -22.40 11.95 -1.22
C GLU A 33 -22.60 12.85 0.00
N GLN A 34 -23.85 13.15 0.33
CA GLN A 34 -24.17 13.97 1.50
C GLN A 34 -23.71 13.30 2.80
N THR A 35 -23.96 12.00 2.91
CA THR A 35 -23.53 11.21 4.07
C THR A 35 -22.01 11.22 4.20
N LEU A 36 -21.30 11.00 3.09
CA LEU A 36 -19.84 10.99 3.10
C LEU A 36 -19.27 12.36 3.50
N ASP A 37 -19.85 13.45 2.99
CA ASP A 37 -19.42 14.80 3.35
C ASP A 37 -19.57 15.04 4.85
N THR A 38 -20.68 14.61 5.43
CA THR A 38 -20.94 14.76 6.86
C THR A 38 -19.94 13.94 7.69
N LEU A 39 -19.68 12.70 7.30
CA LEU A 39 -18.77 11.82 8.02
C LEU A 39 -17.34 12.32 7.94
N GLU A 40 -16.95 12.86 6.78
CA GLU A 40 -15.61 13.42 6.59
C GLU A 40 -15.43 14.67 7.45
N ALA A 41 -16.42 15.55 7.47
CA ALA A 41 -16.39 16.77 8.30
C ALA A 41 -16.30 16.45 9.79
N LYS A 42 -16.85 15.34 10.23
CA LYS A 42 -16.80 14.88 11.63
C LYS A 42 -15.56 14.04 11.94
N GLY A 43 -14.69 13.78 10.94
CA GLY A 43 -13.49 13.00 11.14
C GLY A 43 -13.69 11.49 11.21
N PHE A 44 -14.87 10.99 10.88
CA PHE A 44 -15.14 9.55 10.83
C PHE A 44 -14.55 8.89 9.59
N ILE A 45 -14.32 9.67 8.53
CA ILE A 45 -13.60 9.25 7.33
C ILE A 45 -12.40 10.17 7.20
N ASP A 46 -11.23 9.57 6.98
CA ASP A 46 -9.97 10.30 6.78
C ASP A 46 -9.10 9.46 5.89
N ASP A 47 -8.98 9.86 4.63
CA ASP A 47 -8.21 9.11 3.62
C ASP A 47 -6.73 9.00 3.99
N GLN A 48 -6.14 10.03 4.61
CA GLN A 48 -4.75 9.98 5.05
C GLN A 48 -4.55 8.91 6.13
N ARG A 49 -5.45 8.86 7.11
CA ARG A 49 -5.41 7.87 8.18
C ARG A 49 -5.59 6.45 7.62
N PHE A 50 -6.55 6.29 6.70
CA PHE A 50 -6.81 5.01 6.04
C PHE A 50 -5.59 4.56 5.23
N ALA A 51 -5.01 5.46 4.43
CA ALA A 51 -3.82 5.18 3.63
C ALA A 51 -2.63 4.80 4.52
N ALA A 52 -2.42 5.50 5.62
CA ALA A 52 -1.32 5.22 6.54
C ALA A 52 -1.46 3.83 7.18
N ALA A 53 -2.67 3.42 7.52
CA ALA A 53 -2.93 2.09 8.08
C ALA A 53 -2.65 0.99 7.05
N LEU A 54 -3.08 1.20 5.79
CA LEU A 54 -2.79 0.26 4.69
C LEU A 54 -1.29 0.17 4.43
N LEU A 55 -0.60 1.30 4.43
CA LEU A 55 0.85 1.33 4.26
C LEU A 55 1.54 0.48 5.31
N ARG A 56 1.20 0.66 6.59
CA ARG A 56 1.78 -0.12 7.67
C ARG A 56 1.55 -1.62 7.47
N SER A 57 0.36 -2.00 7.05
CA SER A 57 0.02 -3.40 6.77
C SER A 57 0.90 -3.97 5.65
N HIS A 58 1.12 -3.21 4.58
CA HIS A 58 1.95 -3.64 3.46
C HIS A 58 3.43 -3.73 3.85
N ILE A 59 3.93 -2.79 4.65
CA ILE A 59 5.30 -2.84 5.17
C ILE A 59 5.50 -4.10 6.01
N ALA A 60 4.53 -4.44 6.85
CA ALA A 60 4.60 -5.65 7.67
C ALA A 60 4.70 -6.93 6.84
N LYS A 61 4.18 -6.91 5.61
CA LYS A 61 4.27 -8.01 4.65
C LYS A 61 5.51 -7.93 3.76
N ALA A 62 6.39 -6.96 4.02
CA ALA A 62 7.58 -6.69 3.22
C ALA A 62 7.28 -6.38 1.76
N HIS A 63 6.23 -5.57 1.52
CA HIS A 63 5.91 -5.06 0.19
C HIS A 63 6.67 -3.76 -0.06
N GLY A 64 7.19 -3.60 -1.27
CA GLY A 64 7.88 -2.38 -1.68
C GLY A 64 6.93 -1.27 -2.09
N PRO A 65 7.46 -0.04 -2.34
CA PRO A 65 6.63 1.13 -2.61
C PRO A 65 5.75 1.00 -3.85
N GLY A 66 6.21 0.30 -4.89
CA GLY A 66 5.40 0.10 -6.10
C GLY A 66 4.14 -0.71 -5.83
N LYS A 67 4.26 -1.76 -5.03
CA LYS A 67 3.11 -2.60 -4.66
C LYS A 67 2.16 -1.86 -3.75
N VAL A 68 2.70 -1.04 -2.84
CA VAL A 68 1.89 -0.18 -1.97
C VAL A 68 1.08 0.82 -2.80
N ARG A 69 1.74 1.52 -3.74
CA ARG A 69 1.04 2.49 -4.61
C ARG A 69 -0.12 1.83 -5.34
N GLN A 70 0.13 0.68 -5.94
CA GLN A 70 -0.91 -0.05 -6.67
C GLN A 70 -2.07 -0.43 -5.77
N ALA A 71 -1.79 -0.95 -4.58
CA ALA A 71 -2.81 -1.36 -3.63
C ALA A 71 -3.67 -0.18 -3.17
N LEU A 72 -3.04 0.96 -2.88
CA LEU A 72 -3.75 2.17 -2.45
C LEU A 72 -4.62 2.74 -3.58
N MET A 73 -4.12 2.69 -4.82
CA MET A 73 -4.91 3.10 -5.99
C MET A 73 -6.16 2.23 -6.14
N GLN A 74 -6.03 0.93 -5.93
CA GLN A 74 -7.15 0.00 -6.01
C GLN A 74 -8.20 0.27 -4.93
N LYS A 75 -7.82 0.89 -3.83
CA LYS A 75 -8.74 1.29 -2.76
C LYS A 75 -9.40 2.65 -3.02
N GLY A 76 -9.13 3.26 -4.17
CA GLY A 76 -9.74 4.52 -4.56
C GLY A 76 -9.06 5.76 -4.04
N LEU A 77 -7.87 5.65 -3.49
CA LEU A 77 -7.10 6.80 -3.01
C LEU A 77 -6.44 7.51 -4.20
N ASN A 78 -6.42 8.84 -4.17
CA ASN A 78 -5.83 9.61 -5.25
C ASN A 78 -4.31 9.67 -5.13
N LYS A 79 -3.65 10.05 -6.22
CA LYS A 79 -2.19 10.07 -6.31
C LYS A 79 -1.57 10.98 -5.24
N GLN A 80 -2.16 12.15 -5.01
CA GLN A 80 -1.65 13.11 -4.02
C GLN A 80 -1.64 12.50 -2.63
N CYS A 81 -2.74 11.86 -2.23
CA CYS A 81 -2.86 11.19 -0.93
C CYS A 81 -1.82 10.08 -0.79
N ILE A 82 -1.65 9.26 -1.83
CA ILE A 82 -0.70 8.16 -1.84
C ILE A 82 0.72 8.67 -1.65
N GLU A 83 1.13 9.67 -2.43
CA GLU A 83 2.50 10.19 -2.33
C GLU A 83 2.75 10.89 -1.00
N GLN A 84 1.77 11.59 -0.46
CA GLN A 84 1.90 12.22 0.86
C GLN A 84 2.14 11.18 1.96
N VAL A 85 1.43 10.07 1.91
CA VAL A 85 1.58 8.99 2.89
C VAL A 85 2.95 8.32 2.76
N LEU A 86 3.38 8.06 1.54
CA LEU A 86 4.70 7.46 1.29
C LEU A 86 5.82 8.39 1.73
N ASP A 87 5.72 9.69 1.43
CA ASP A 87 6.75 10.68 1.80
C ASP A 87 6.82 10.87 3.32
N ALA A 88 5.69 10.78 4.01
CA ALA A 88 5.64 10.92 5.46
C ALA A 88 6.09 9.65 6.20
N SER A 89 6.27 8.55 5.49
CA SER A 89 6.68 7.29 6.07
C SER A 89 8.16 7.31 6.45
N ASP A 90 8.48 6.77 7.62
CA ASP A 90 9.86 6.58 8.07
C ASP A 90 10.46 5.28 7.54
N CYS A 91 9.78 4.57 6.67
CA CYS A 91 10.24 3.29 6.17
C CYS A 91 11.50 3.43 5.32
N ASP A 92 12.53 2.70 5.69
CA ASP A 92 13.72 2.54 4.87
C ASP A 92 13.45 1.38 3.89
N TRP A 93 13.09 1.75 2.66
CA TRP A 93 12.71 0.77 1.64
C TRP A 93 13.88 -0.12 1.21
N PHE A 94 15.09 0.42 1.24
CA PHE A 94 16.30 -0.35 0.94
C PHE A 94 16.53 -1.42 2.00
N ALA A 95 16.43 -1.04 3.26
CA ALA A 95 16.56 -1.99 4.38
C ALA A 95 15.47 -3.05 4.35
N LEU A 96 14.24 -2.65 4.01
CA LEU A 96 13.12 -3.58 3.91
C LEU A 96 13.34 -4.61 2.79
N ALA A 97 13.82 -4.16 1.64
CA ALA A 97 14.17 -5.04 0.51
C ALA A 97 15.27 -6.03 0.91
N ARG A 98 16.29 -5.54 1.60
CA ARG A 98 17.40 -6.37 2.09
C ARG A 98 16.92 -7.42 3.07
N SER A 99 16.08 -7.02 4.02
CA SER A 99 15.49 -7.92 5.02
C SER A 99 14.66 -9.02 4.33
N ARG A 100 13.87 -8.63 3.33
CA ARG A 100 13.07 -9.60 2.57
C ARG A 100 13.96 -10.59 1.82
N ALA A 101 15.03 -10.11 1.19
CA ALA A 101 15.96 -10.94 0.45
C ALA A 101 16.66 -11.96 1.38
N LEU A 102 17.13 -11.49 2.54
CA LEU A 102 17.79 -12.35 3.51
C LEU A 102 16.83 -13.43 4.03
N LYS A 103 15.60 -13.05 4.32
CA LYS A 103 14.59 -13.99 4.84
C LYS A 103 14.21 -15.03 3.80
N LYS A 104 14.11 -14.63 2.53
CA LYS A 104 13.68 -15.52 1.45
C LYS A 104 14.82 -16.40 0.91
N PHE A 105 16.00 -15.82 0.74
CA PHE A 105 17.13 -16.47 0.04
C PHE A 105 18.33 -16.77 0.92
N GLY A 106 18.37 -16.24 2.15
CA GLY A 106 19.56 -16.34 2.99
C GLY A 106 20.63 -15.35 2.54
N ASP A 107 21.82 -15.47 3.12
CA ASP A 107 22.92 -14.54 2.87
C ASP A 107 23.92 -15.04 1.83
N SER A 108 23.75 -16.25 1.31
CA SER A 108 24.63 -16.79 0.27
C SER A 108 24.40 -16.10 -1.06
N PRO A 109 25.47 -15.80 -1.81
CA PRO A 109 25.33 -15.23 -3.15
C PRO A 109 24.54 -16.14 -4.09
N ALA A 110 23.90 -15.54 -5.08
CA ALA A 110 23.18 -16.30 -6.10
C ALA A 110 24.16 -17.17 -6.89
N ASP A 111 23.80 -18.42 -7.10
CA ASP A 111 24.61 -19.37 -7.87
C ASP A 111 24.23 -19.27 -9.35
N GLY A 112 24.91 -18.37 -10.06
CA GLY A 112 24.73 -18.16 -11.50
C GLY A 112 23.67 -17.15 -11.86
N MET A 113 23.58 -16.88 -13.17
CA MET A 113 22.71 -15.84 -13.72
C MET A 113 21.22 -16.18 -13.57
N LYS A 114 20.87 -17.44 -13.68
CA LYS A 114 19.48 -17.88 -13.58
C LYS A 114 18.94 -17.65 -12.18
N GLU A 115 19.71 -17.97 -11.16
CA GLU A 115 19.32 -17.74 -9.76
C GLU A 115 19.27 -16.26 -9.44
N LYS A 116 20.21 -15.47 -9.94
CA LYS A 116 20.22 -14.03 -9.79
C LYS A 116 18.94 -13.42 -10.38
N ALA A 117 18.59 -13.83 -11.60
CA ALA A 117 17.38 -13.35 -12.26
C ALA A 117 16.11 -13.71 -11.47
N ARG A 118 16.08 -14.92 -10.90
CA ARG A 118 14.95 -15.37 -10.08
C ARG A 118 14.75 -14.49 -8.85
N ARG A 119 15.86 -14.17 -8.17
CA ARG A 119 15.83 -13.31 -6.97
C ARG A 119 15.39 -11.90 -7.31
N ILE A 120 15.89 -11.35 -8.42
CA ILE A 120 15.51 -10.02 -8.91
C ILE A 120 14.00 -9.99 -9.19
N ARG A 121 13.49 -10.98 -9.91
CA ARG A 121 12.05 -11.05 -10.24
C ARG A 121 11.18 -11.12 -8.98
N HIS A 122 11.64 -11.86 -7.97
CA HIS A 122 10.89 -11.96 -6.71
C HIS A 122 10.74 -10.58 -6.06
N LEU A 123 11.86 -9.85 -5.90
CA LEU A 123 11.84 -8.55 -5.24
C LEU A 123 11.11 -7.48 -6.06
N MET A 124 11.29 -7.51 -7.39
CA MET A 124 10.53 -6.63 -8.27
C MET A 124 9.02 -6.90 -8.16
N GLY A 125 8.63 -8.17 -8.08
CA GLY A 125 7.24 -8.58 -7.89
C GLY A 125 6.67 -8.15 -6.55
N GLN A 126 7.52 -7.97 -5.54
CA GLN A 126 7.11 -7.42 -4.24
C GLN A 126 6.99 -5.90 -4.25
N GLY A 127 7.32 -5.25 -5.36
CA GLY A 127 7.13 -3.81 -5.52
C GLY A 127 8.36 -2.96 -5.24
N PHE A 128 9.53 -3.56 -5.05
CA PHE A 128 10.76 -2.80 -4.84
C PHE A 128 11.30 -2.26 -6.16
N SER A 129 11.96 -1.08 -6.10
CA SER A 129 12.55 -0.45 -7.27
C SER A 129 13.85 -1.15 -7.68
N TYR A 130 14.33 -0.83 -8.87
CA TYR A 130 15.61 -1.34 -9.37
C TYR A 130 16.75 -1.11 -8.39
N ASP A 131 16.85 0.12 -7.87
CA ASP A 131 17.91 0.48 -6.93
C ASP A 131 17.78 -0.27 -5.61
N GLN A 132 16.56 -0.43 -5.13
CA GLN A 132 16.29 -1.15 -3.89
C GLN A 132 16.64 -2.64 -4.03
N VAL A 133 16.31 -3.23 -5.18
CA VAL A 133 16.63 -4.64 -5.47
C VAL A 133 18.14 -4.82 -5.56
N ALA A 134 18.83 -3.92 -6.26
CA ALA A 134 20.28 -3.98 -6.39
C ALA A 134 20.97 -3.89 -5.04
N TYR A 135 20.52 -2.98 -4.20
CA TYR A 135 21.02 -2.87 -2.83
C TYR A 135 20.79 -4.17 -2.05
N ALA A 136 19.57 -4.70 -2.12
CA ALA A 136 19.19 -5.90 -1.39
C ALA A 136 20.02 -7.12 -1.77
N LEU A 137 20.38 -7.23 -3.06
CA LEU A 137 21.12 -8.36 -3.60
C LEU A 137 22.60 -8.07 -3.80
N GLU A 138 23.04 -6.87 -3.42
CA GLU A 138 24.46 -6.46 -3.40
C GLU A 138 25.10 -6.50 -4.78
N TYR A 139 24.48 -5.87 -5.77
CA TYR A 139 25.08 -5.69 -7.09
C TYR A 139 24.83 -4.28 -7.61
N ASP A 140 25.64 -3.86 -8.59
CA ASP A 140 25.47 -2.57 -9.25
C ASP A 140 24.52 -2.73 -10.43
N PRO A 141 23.32 -2.05 -10.41
CA PRO A 141 22.33 -2.22 -11.47
C PRO A 141 22.75 -1.61 -12.81
N TYR A 142 23.80 -0.78 -12.81
CA TYR A 142 24.29 -0.07 -14.01
C TYR A 142 25.60 -0.65 -14.54
N ASP A 143 26.04 -1.75 -13.99
CA ASP A 143 27.31 -2.40 -14.36
C ASP A 143 27.15 -3.43 -15.47
#